data_587d116d7a3ea62fd338091848a86dba
#
_entry.id   587d116d7a3ea62fd338091848a86dba
#
_cell.length_a   1.000
_cell.length_b   1.000
_cell.length_c   1.000
_cell.angle_alpha   90.00
_cell.angle_beta   90.00
_cell.angle_gamma   90.00
#
_symmetry.space_group_name_H-M   'P 1'
#
loop_
_entity.id
_entity.type
_entity.pdbx_description
1 polymer ?
#
loop_
_entity_poly.entity_id
_entity_poly.type
_entity_poly.pdbx_seq_one_letter_code
_entity_poly.pdbx_strand_id
1 'polypeptide(L)'
;MLSCQFHPIYLNMKKVLLLFVVILTWSCQEKEPVKPNILFLFADDQRADALGISGNPILQTPTIDQLARNGVRFTNAYVMGGHHGAICMASRAMLFSGKQLFQVYDRLQGLETMTMDFAKAGYTTFGTGKWHNEKEAFEASFQQAKTVFLGGMADHYAIAVQDYDSQGKLGNPEVKGYSTDIFAQSAIDFLHSQKDSETPFFCYVAFTVPHDPYSPKKAQIGSYPYGSIPLPANYLPLHPFQFDQLTVRDENLTGWPRKPEVIQMILSDYYSMITDLDAQISKIITTLKETGKFENTIIVYAADNGLAAGSHGLLGKQSLYEHSIKVPLIIQGPGIPKDKSFDAFAYIHDIYPTLAELAGLPKREDLDGKSLVPIIDGKQNQLREVMFNAYRHTVRSVRKENWKLIRYPERDFTQLYDLAKDPHEMNNLAEDPSAAETKKELISHLQKSQLAAGDTVSFTAKTLKPLAYNPDTLVRKPDQWQPPYILKRYFDQDN
;
A
#
# COMPACT_ATOMS: atom_id res chain seq x y z
N MET A 1 30.07 92.58 -27.89
CA MET A 1 29.88 91.97 -26.58
C MET A 1 28.58 91.18 -26.60
N LEU A 2 28.70 89.86 -26.85
CA LEU A 2 27.59 88.94 -26.89
C LEU A 2 27.48 88.21 -25.53
N SER A 3 26.42 88.46 -24.78
CA SER A 3 26.13 87.76 -23.50
C SER A 3 25.41 86.44 -23.80
N CYS A 4 26.00 85.31 -23.54
CA CYS A 4 25.34 84.00 -23.52
C CYS A 4 24.57 83.86 -22.18
N GLN A 5 23.25 83.73 -22.25
CA GLN A 5 22.44 83.33 -21.11
C GLN A 5 22.34 81.80 -21.08
N PHE A 6 22.83 81.20 -20.00
CA PHE A 6 22.61 79.75 -19.70
C PHE A 6 21.26 79.59 -18.96
N HIS A 7 20.36 78.81 -19.52
CA HIS A 7 19.15 78.37 -18.84
C HIS A 7 19.43 76.99 -18.17
N PRO A 8 19.18 76.83 -16.87
CA PRO A 8 19.29 75.54 -16.26
C PRO A 8 18.06 74.65 -16.55
N ILE A 9 18.25 73.48 -17.11
CA ILE A 9 17.21 72.49 -17.30
C ILE A 9 16.98 71.82 -15.95
N TYR A 10 15.89 72.17 -15.26
CA TYR A 10 15.43 71.45 -14.08
C TYR A 10 14.78 70.12 -14.51
N LEU A 11 15.56 69.05 -14.44
CA LEU A 11 15.04 67.68 -14.59
C LEU A 11 14.21 67.34 -13.35
N ASN A 12 12.94 67.06 -13.54
CA ASN A 12 11.96 66.87 -12.46
C ASN A 12 12.23 65.50 -11.79
N MET A 13 13.07 65.50 -10.74
CA MET A 13 13.52 64.31 -9.96
C MET A 13 12.38 63.40 -9.48
N LYS A 14 11.16 63.95 -9.31
CA LYS A 14 9.98 63.15 -8.93
C LYS A 14 9.51 62.16 -10.01
N LYS A 15 9.69 62.47 -11.32
CA LYS A 15 9.33 61.56 -12.43
C LYS A 15 10.35 60.48 -12.62
N VAL A 16 11.64 60.69 -12.34
CA VAL A 16 12.71 59.68 -12.38
C VAL A 16 12.56 58.70 -11.23
N LEU A 17 12.18 59.17 -10.03
CA LEU A 17 11.94 58.29 -8.86
C LEU A 17 10.71 57.40 -9.08
N LEU A 18 9.64 57.85 -9.75
CA LEU A 18 8.47 57.04 -10.04
C LEU A 18 8.78 55.92 -11.08
N LEU A 19 9.67 56.21 -12.05
CA LEU A 19 10.09 55.18 -13.04
C LEU A 19 10.96 54.06 -12.39
N PHE A 20 11.80 54.42 -11.43
CA PHE A 20 12.62 53.42 -10.70
C PHE A 20 11.77 52.57 -9.74
N VAL A 21 10.72 53.10 -9.12
CA VAL A 21 9.80 52.34 -8.26
C VAL A 21 8.96 51.35 -9.07
N VAL A 22 8.53 51.71 -10.30
CA VAL A 22 7.77 50.81 -11.18
C VAL A 22 8.65 49.69 -11.74
N ILE A 23 9.95 49.92 -11.97
CA ILE A 23 10.87 48.87 -12.42
C ILE A 23 11.24 47.88 -11.28
N LEU A 24 11.29 48.36 -10.02
CA LEU A 24 11.56 47.50 -8.86
C LEU A 24 10.37 46.60 -8.45
N THR A 25 9.13 47.02 -8.78
CA THR A 25 7.94 46.16 -8.49
C THR A 25 7.72 45.07 -9.54
N TRP A 26 8.38 45.11 -10.69
CA TRP A 26 8.27 44.09 -11.72
C TRP A 26 9.27 42.92 -11.56
N SER A 27 10.17 42.97 -10.56
CA SER A 27 11.26 41.98 -10.39
C SER A 27 11.00 40.91 -9.33
N CYS A 28 9.82 40.89 -8.70
CA CYS A 28 9.45 39.81 -7.77
C CYS A 28 8.13 39.16 -8.19
N GLN A 29 8.10 38.59 -9.38
CA GLN A 29 7.19 37.48 -9.59
C GLN A 29 7.84 36.29 -8.88
N GLU A 30 7.41 35.98 -7.65
CA GLU A 30 7.70 34.67 -7.05
C GLU A 30 7.28 33.63 -8.09
N LYS A 31 8.27 32.88 -8.60
CA LYS A 31 7.97 31.73 -9.44
C LYS A 31 7.08 30.84 -8.60
N GLU A 32 5.86 30.58 -9.08
CA GLU A 32 5.02 29.57 -8.43
C GLU A 32 5.86 28.31 -8.19
N PRO A 33 5.80 27.74 -6.99
CA PRO A 33 6.58 26.55 -6.68
C PRO A 33 6.26 25.46 -7.72
N VAL A 34 7.29 24.91 -8.34
CA VAL A 34 7.14 23.85 -9.36
C VAL A 34 6.47 22.66 -8.69
N LYS A 35 5.29 22.29 -9.14
CA LYS A 35 4.56 21.13 -8.62
C LYS A 35 5.41 19.85 -8.79
N PRO A 36 5.55 19.02 -7.75
CA PRO A 36 6.31 17.78 -7.87
C PRO A 36 5.55 16.75 -8.72
N ASN A 37 6.27 15.94 -9.47
CA ASN A 37 5.71 14.72 -10.06
C ASN A 37 5.43 13.69 -8.96
N ILE A 38 4.53 12.75 -9.24
CA ILE A 38 4.22 11.63 -8.35
C ILE A 38 4.52 10.32 -9.08
N LEU A 39 5.35 9.47 -8.47
CA LEU A 39 5.55 8.07 -8.87
C LEU A 39 5.06 7.19 -7.74
N PHE A 40 3.94 6.50 -7.95
CA PHE A 40 3.33 5.60 -6.97
C PHE A 40 3.59 4.14 -7.35
N LEU A 41 4.43 3.46 -6.58
CA LEU A 41 4.79 2.06 -6.74
C LEU A 41 4.01 1.23 -5.70
N PHE A 42 3.16 0.32 -6.16
CA PHE A 42 2.24 -0.41 -5.30
C PHE A 42 2.36 -1.92 -5.48
N ALA A 43 2.72 -2.62 -4.41
CA ALA A 43 2.82 -4.08 -4.37
C ALA A 43 1.49 -4.72 -3.93
N ASP A 44 1.31 -6.00 -4.22
CA ASP A 44 0.13 -6.79 -3.94
C ASP A 44 0.50 -7.94 -2.97
N ASP A 45 -0.14 -7.99 -1.79
CA ASP A 45 0.11 -8.98 -0.73
C ASP A 45 1.55 -8.96 -0.16
N GLN A 46 2.14 -7.78 -0.02
CA GLN A 46 3.49 -7.70 0.54
C GLN A 46 3.49 -7.42 2.04
N ARG A 47 4.07 -8.35 2.79
CA ARG A 47 4.31 -8.22 4.24
C ARG A 47 5.23 -7.02 4.55
N ALA A 48 4.94 -6.32 5.64
CA ALA A 48 5.77 -5.21 6.10
C ALA A 48 7.20 -5.63 6.50
N ASP A 49 7.39 -6.90 6.93
CA ASP A 49 8.67 -7.49 7.28
C ASP A 49 9.42 -8.13 6.09
N ALA A 50 8.82 -8.13 4.90
CA ALA A 50 9.43 -8.64 3.68
C ALA A 50 10.19 -7.53 2.92
N LEU A 51 11.13 -6.88 3.59
CA LEU A 51 12.08 -5.89 3.06
C LEU A 51 13.38 -5.96 3.87
N GLY A 52 14.54 -5.73 3.22
CA GLY A 52 15.84 -5.66 3.90
C GLY A 52 15.86 -4.57 4.97
N ILE A 53 15.36 -3.36 4.67
CA ILE A 53 15.27 -2.23 5.61
C ILE A 53 14.35 -2.52 6.80
N SER A 54 13.46 -3.50 6.71
CA SER A 54 12.60 -3.94 7.81
C SER A 54 13.24 -5.01 8.71
N GLY A 55 14.51 -5.36 8.44
CA GLY A 55 15.27 -6.32 9.22
C GLY A 55 15.15 -7.77 8.74
N ASN A 56 14.62 -8.02 7.53
CA ASN A 56 14.64 -9.37 6.95
C ASN A 56 16.10 -9.78 6.70
N PRO A 57 16.58 -10.90 7.30
CA PRO A 57 17.99 -11.25 7.26
C PRO A 57 18.45 -11.85 5.93
N ILE A 58 17.52 -12.23 5.06
CA ILE A 58 17.79 -13.00 3.84
C ILE A 58 17.40 -12.21 2.59
N LEU A 59 16.20 -11.60 2.61
CA LEU A 59 15.62 -10.94 1.47
C LEU A 59 16.38 -9.66 1.10
N GLN A 60 16.74 -9.55 -0.17
CA GLN A 60 17.47 -8.40 -0.71
C GLN A 60 16.54 -7.50 -1.50
N THR A 61 16.37 -6.26 -1.04
CA THR A 61 15.56 -5.21 -1.66
C THR A 61 16.32 -3.89 -1.74
N PRO A 62 17.52 -3.89 -2.38
CA PRO A 62 18.45 -2.75 -2.30
C PRO A 62 17.85 -1.44 -2.81
N THR A 63 17.00 -1.49 -3.83
CA THR A 63 16.36 -0.29 -4.42
C THR A 63 15.30 0.28 -3.48
N ILE A 64 14.40 -0.56 -2.97
CA ILE A 64 13.35 -0.15 -2.03
C ILE A 64 13.98 0.32 -0.71
N ASP A 65 15.02 -0.37 -0.23
CA ASP A 65 15.80 0.03 0.94
C ASP A 65 16.46 1.40 0.75
N GLN A 66 16.96 1.69 -0.46
CA GLN A 66 17.55 2.99 -0.78
C GLN A 66 16.48 4.10 -0.84
N LEU A 67 15.26 3.82 -1.34
CA LEU A 67 14.14 4.76 -1.26
C LEU A 67 13.83 5.11 0.19
N ALA A 68 13.82 4.12 1.09
CA ALA A 68 13.60 4.34 2.53
C ALA A 68 14.71 5.20 3.17
N ARG A 69 15.99 4.95 2.83
CA ARG A 69 17.13 5.77 3.33
C ARG A 69 17.13 7.19 2.77
N ASN A 70 16.60 7.38 1.56
CA ASN A 70 16.51 8.71 0.93
C ASN A 70 15.22 9.46 1.31
N GLY A 71 14.35 8.87 2.11
CA GLY A 71 13.06 9.42 2.50
C GLY A 71 12.66 9.04 3.92
N VAL A 72 11.36 8.85 4.11
CA VAL A 72 10.75 8.46 5.38
C VAL A 72 10.05 7.12 5.27
N ARG A 73 10.04 6.37 6.37
CA ARG A 73 9.34 5.09 6.51
C ARG A 73 8.37 5.14 7.69
N PHE A 74 7.13 4.70 7.46
CA PHE A 74 6.15 4.49 8.53
C PHE A 74 6.14 3.02 8.92
N THR A 75 6.58 2.72 10.14
CA THR A 75 6.71 1.34 10.64
C THR A 75 5.40 0.75 11.14
N ASN A 76 4.38 1.59 11.35
CA ASN A 76 3.02 1.20 11.75
C ASN A 76 2.00 1.70 10.73
N ALA A 77 2.19 1.31 9.46
CA ALA A 77 1.22 1.53 8.40
C ALA A 77 0.33 0.30 8.21
N TYR A 78 -0.98 0.51 8.02
CA TYR A 78 -1.99 -0.55 8.04
C TYR A 78 -3.01 -0.41 6.92
N VAL A 79 -3.55 -1.55 6.47
CA VAL A 79 -4.85 -1.60 5.83
C VAL A 79 -5.94 -1.72 6.90
N MET A 80 -7.08 -1.06 6.72
CA MET A 80 -8.16 -1.15 7.71
C MET A 80 -8.87 -2.53 7.70
N GLY A 81 -8.77 -3.29 6.60
CA GLY A 81 -9.36 -4.61 6.43
C GLY A 81 -10.24 -4.72 5.20
N GLY A 82 -11.33 -5.49 5.27
CA GLY A 82 -12.22 -5.70 4.14
C GLY A 82 -13.57 -6.34 4.49
N HIS A 83 -14.57 -6.11 3.63
CA HIS A 83 -15.91 -6.68 3.79
C HIS A 83 -16.05 -8.10 3.21
N HIS A 84 -15.09 -8.55 2.42
CA HIS A 84 -15.03 -9.89 1.80
C HIS A 84 -13.59 -10.39 1.63
N GLY A 85 -13.41 -11.59 1.06
CA GLY A 85 -12.11 -12.24 0.95
C GLY A 85 -11.06 -11.49 0.13
N ALA A 86 -11.50 -10.68 -0.86
CA ALA A 86 -10.61 -9.87 -1.69
C ALA A 86 -10.23 -8.54 -0.99
N ILE A 87 -9.45 -8.61 0.09
CA ILE A 87 -9.02 -7.44 0.87
C ILE A 87 -8.31 -6.42 -0.01
N CYS A 88 -7.54 -6.86 -1.01
CA CYS A 88 -6.88 -5.97 -1.97
C CYS A 88 -7.84 -5.04 -2.72
N MET A 89 -9.07 -5.49 -3.04
CA MET A 89 -10.08 -4.63 -3.66
C MET A 89 -10.53 -3.50 -2.71
N ALA A 90 -10.88 -3.84 -1.46
CA ALA A 90 -11.25 -2.87 -0.43
C ALA A 90 -10.12 -1.89 -0.12
N SER A 91 -8.90 -2.40 0.00
CA SER A 91 -7.69 -1.61 0.23
C SER A 91 -7.46 -0.57 -0.86
N ARG A 92 -7.53 -0.97 -2.12
CA ARG A 92 -7.36 -0.07 -3.28
C ARG A 92 -8.49 0.96 -3.35
N ALA A 93 -9.73 0.56 -3.02
CA ALA A 93 -10.85 1.48 -2.91
C ALA A 93 -10.63 2.55 -1.82
N MET A 94 -10.18 2.16 -0.63
CA MET A 94 -9.83 3.08 0.45
C MET A 94 -8.69 4.03 0.04
N LEU A 95 -7.63 3.51 -0.58
CA LEU A 95 -6.50 4.30 -1.05
C LEU A 95 -6.94 5.40 -2.04
N PHE A 96 -7.69 5.01 -3.07
CA PHE A 96 -8.05 5.94 -4.15
C PHE A 96 -9.12 6.94 -3.77
N SER A 97 -10.05 6.56 -2.89
CA SER A 97 -11.11 7.46 -2.41
C SER A 97 -10.71 8.31 -1.20
N GLY A 98 -9.65 7.93 -0.46
CA GLY A 98 -9.30 8.53 0.83
C GLY A 98 -10.35 8.29 1.93
N LYS A 99 -11.29 7.36 1.70
CA LYS A 99 -12.35 7.00 2.63
C LYS A 99 -11.96 5.76 3.45
N GLN A 100 -12.51 5.65 4.64
CA GLN A 100 -12.37 4.45 5.47
C GLN A 100 -13.28 3.30 4.98
N LEU A 101 -13.02 2.07 5.46
CA LEU A 101 -13.68 0.84 5.03
C LEU A 101 -15.21 0.92 5.01
N PHE A 102 -15.85 1.53 6.01
CA PHE A 102 -17.31 1.59 6.14
C PHE A 102 -17.95 2.75 5.37
N GLN A 103 -17.14 3.59 4.71
CA GLN A 103 -17.57 4.76 3.93
C GLN A 103 -17.23 4.62 2.44
N VAL A 104 -16.63 3.50 2.04
CA VAL A 104 -16.23 3.25 0.65
C VAL A 104 -16.91 2.01 0.08
N TYR A 105 -17.30 2.10 -1.17
CA TYR A 105 -17.70 0.94 -1.96
C TYR A 105 -16.47 0.36 -2.66
N ASP A 106 -16.22 -0.93 -2.48
CA ASP A 106 -15.04 -1.62 -3.03
C ASP A 106 -14.87 -1.46 -4.55
N ARG A 107 -15.96 -1.15 -5.27
CA ARG A 107 -15.94 -0.94 -6.71
C ARG A 107 -15.58 0.48 -7.14
N LEU A 108 -15.47 1.46 -6.23
CA LEU A 108 -15.22 2.87 -6.50
C LEU A 108 -16.26 3.56 -7.39
N GLN A 109 -17.41 2.95 -7.63
CA GLN A 109 -18.42 3.48 -8.52
C GLN A 109 -18.97 4.83 -8.03
N GLY A 110 -18.88 5.86 -8.87
CA GLY A 110 -19.38 7.19 -8.57
C GLY A 110 -18.57 7.99 -7.53
N LEU A 111 -17.43 7.49 -7.10
CA LEU A 111 -16.53 8.18 -6.17
C LEU A 111 -15.45 8.96 -6.92
N GLU A 112 -15.13 10.14 -6.42
CA GLU A 112 -13.94 10.87 -6.85
C GLU A 112 -12.69 10.19 -6.30
N THR A 113 -11.71 9.99 -7.17
CA THR A 113 -10.45 9.34 -6.82
C THR A 113 -9.32 10.37 -6.70
N MET A 114 -8.28 9.99 -5.98
CA MET A 114 -7.04 10.77 -5.84
C MET A 114 -6.53 11.27 -7.20
N THR A 115 -6.43 10.39 -8.19
CA THR A 115 -5.91 10.73 -9.52
C THR A 115 -6.82 11.68 -10.30
N MET A 116 -8.13 11.66 -10.07
CA MET A 116 -9.05 12.67 -10.64
C MET A 116 -8.76 14.07 -10.09
N ASP A 117 -8.45 14.20 -8.80
CA ASP A 117 -8.10 15.50 -8.23
C ASP A 117 -6.73 15.99 -8.72
N PHE A 118 -5.76 15.10 -8.88
CA PHE A 118 -4.50 15.45 -9.53
C PHE A 118 -4.70 15.89 -10.99
N ALA A 119 -5.57 15.20 -11.77
CA ALA A 119 -5.91 15.62 -13.13
C ALA A 119 -6.55 17.01 -13.17
N LYS A 120 -7.50 17.30 -12.26
CA LYS A 120 -8.09 18.66 -12.11
C LYS A 120 -7.04 19.70 -11.75
N ALA A 121 -6.00 19.33 -11.00
CA ALA A 121 -4.87 20.18 -10.65
C ALA A 121 -3.84 20.35 -11.78
N GLY A 122 -4.09 19.80 -12.98
CA GLY A 122 -3.25 19.96 -14.17
C GLY A 122 -2.15 18.91 -14.32
N TYR A 123 -2.23 17.79 -13.61
CA TYR A 123 -1.31 16.66 -13.79
C TYR A 123 -1.72 15.80 -14.98
N THR A 124 -0.74 15.24 -15.70
CA THR A 124 -0.96 14.09 -16.58
C THR A 124 -1.03 12.83 -15.74
N THR A 125 -2.17 12.12 -15.73
CA THR A 125 -2.34 10.90 -14.94
C THR A 125 -2.18 9.65 -15.81
N PHE A 126 -1.32 8.73 -15.36
CA PHE A 126 -1.03 7.45 -16.03
C PHE A 126 -1.21 6.29 -15.06
N GLY A 127 -1.86 5.21 -15.52
CA GLY A 127 -2.06 3.98 -14.75
C GLY A 127 -1.61 2.73 -15.49
N THR A 128 -0.88 1.84 -14.79
CA THR A 128 -0.50 0.50 -15.28
C THR A 128 -0.57 -0.54 -14.17
N GLY A 129 -0.81 -1.79 -14.54
CA GLY A 129 -0.85 -2.91 -13.60
C GLY A 129 -2.24 -3.19 -13.01
N LYS A 130 -2.24 -3.77 -11.81
CA LYS A 130 -3.47 -4.25 -11.16
C LYS A 130 -4.36 -3.12 -10.66
N TRP A 131 -5.62 -3.15 -11.08
CA TRP A 131 -6.66 -2.26 -10.56
C TRP A 131 -7.57 -2.94 -9.54
N HIS A 132 -8.17 -4.05 -9.91
CA HIS A 132 -9.06 -4.89 -9.10
C HIS A 132 -10.40 -4.23 -8.70
N ASN A 133 -10.65 -2.99 -9.06
CA ASN A 133 -11.93 -2.30 -8.90
C ASN A 133 -12.66 -2.23 -10.26
N GLU A 134 -13.77 -1.51 -10.38
CA GLU A 134 -14.52 -1.44 -11.64
C GLU A 134 -13.74 -0.76 -12.77
N LYS A 135 -14.01 -1.23 -14.01
CA LYS A 135 -13.40 -0.70 -15.23
C LYS A 135 -13.69 0.79 -15.41
N GLU A 136 -14.93 1.20 -15.21
CA GLU A 136 -15.39 2.58 -15.36
C GLU A 136 -14.69 3.52 -14.37
N ALA A 137 -14.43 3.05 -13.16
CA ALA A 137 -13.68 3.80 -12.16
C ALA A 137 -12.21 4.00 -12.56
N PHE A 138 -11.59 3.01 -13.22
CA PHE A 138 -10.26 3.14 -13.78
C PHE A 138 -10.22 4.18 -14.91
N GLU A 139 -11.16 4.04 -15.88
CA GLU A 139 -11.24 4.94 -17.03
C GLU A 139 -11.55 6.40 -16.63
N ALA A 140 -12.25 6.61 -15.52
CA ALA A 140 -12.45 7.94 -14.95
C ALA A 140 -11.22 8.48 -14.22
N SER A 141 -10.38 7.60 -13.66
CA SER A 141 -9.25 7.96 -12.82
C SER A 141 -7.99 8.35 -13.60
N PHE A 142 -7.78 7.80 -14.81
CA PHE A 142 -6.55 7.98 -15.56
C PHE A 142 -6.79 8.50 -16.97
N GLN A 143 -6.00 9.49 -17.38
CA GLN A 143 -6.01 10.04 -18.74
C GLN A 143 -5.25 9.16 -19.74
N GLN A 144 -4.23 8.43 -19.26
CA GLN A 144 -3.40 7.53 -20.05
C GLN A 144 -3.24 6.20 -19.31
N ALA A 145 -3.20 5.10 -20.06
CA ALA A 145 -3.03 3.78 -19.48
C ALA A 145 -2.41 2.79 -20.47
N LYS A 146 -1.63 1.85 -19.94
CA LYS A 146 -1.05 0.73 -20.68
C LYS A 146 -0.94 -0.48 -19.77
N THR A 147 -1.16 -1.69 -20.30
CA THR A 147 -1.05 -2.96 -19.56
C THR A 147 -1.83 -2.99 -18.25
N VAL A 148 -3.12 -2.64 -18.29
CA VAL A 148 -4.01 -2.62 -17.13
C VAL A 148 -4.58 -4.01 -16.88
N PHE A 149 -4.48 -4.51 -15.66
CA PHE A 149 -5.09 -5.74 -15.21
C PHE A 149 -6.28 -5.45 -14.27
N LEU A 150 -7.49 -5.76 -14.73
CA LEU A 150 -8.73 -5.51 -13.95
C LEU A 150 -9.02 -6.61 -12.93
N GLY A 151 -8.42 -7.79 -13.08
CA GLY A 151 -8.67 -8.95 -12.20
C GLY A 151 -7.97 -8.86 -10.85
N GLY A 152 -8.35 -9.79 -9.96
CA GLY A 152 -7.73 -9.92 -8.63
C GLY A 152 -6.46 -10.76 -8.61
N MET A 153 -6.39 -11.77 -9.49
CA MET A 153 -5.31 -12.75 -9.56
C MET A 153 -5.21 -13.36 -10.95
N ALA A 154 -4.00 -13.64 -11.40
CA ALA A 154 -3.72 -14.39 -12.63
C ALA A 154 -2.32 -15.03 -12.55
N ASP A 155 -2.06 -16.02 -13.40
CA ASP A 155 -0.69 -16.49 -13.62
C ASP A 155 0.18 -15.34 -14.12
N HIS A 156 1.29 -15.07 -13.43
CA HIS A 156 2.20 -13.97 -13.77
C HIS A 156 2.82 -14.12 -15.17
N TYR A 157 2.87 -15.33 -15.71
CA TYR A 157 3.32 -15.61 -17.08
C TYR A 157 2.23 -15.47 -18.14
N ALA A 158 0.95 -15.46 -17.73
CA ALA A 158 -0.20 -15.47 -18.62
C ALA A 158 -1.26 -14.43 -18.25
N ILE A 159 -0.82 -13.30 -17.66
CA ILE A 159 -1.72 -12.23 -17.25
C ILE A 159 -2.30 -11.53 -18.48
N ALA A 160 -3.63 -11.47 -18.57
CA ALA A 160 -4.34 -10.77 -19.63
C ALA A 160 -4.54 -9.29 -19.25
N VAL A 161 -3.91 -8.39 -19.99
CA VAL A 161 -3.90 -6.95 -19.73
C VAL A 161 -4.53 -6.16 -20.87
N GLN A 162 -5.00 -4.96 -20.60
CA GLN A 162 -5.68 -4.09 -21.55
C GLN A 162 -4.93 -2.76 -21.65
N ASP A 163 -4.84 -2.22 -22.86
CA ASP A 163 -4.33 -0.86 -23.14
C ASP A 163 -5.49 0.08 -23.44
N TYR A 164 -5.31 1.38 -23.27
CA TYR A 164 -6.24 2.36 -23.79
C TYR A 164 -6.19 2.40 -25.33
N ASP A 165 -7.36 2.49 -25.93
CA ASP A 165 -7.55 2.83 -27.34
C ASP A 165 -7.41 4.35 -27.56
N SER A 166 -7.61 4.79 -28.81
CA SER A 166 -7.57 6.21 -29.19
C SER A 166 -8.66 7.08 -28.55
N GLN A 167 -9.66 6.47 -27.91
CA GLN A 167 -10.74 7.16 -27.21
C GLN A 167 -10.53 7.17 -25.68
N GLY A 168 -9.40 6.65 -25.20
CA GLY A 168 -9.11 6.53 -23.76
C GLY A 168 -9.94 5.47 -23.05
N LYS A 169 -10.33 4.41 -23.77
CA LYS A 169 -11.08 3.27 -23.21
C LYS A 169 -10.21 2.02 -23.22
N LEU A 170 -10.39 1.18 -22.21
CA LEU A 170 -9.73 -0.12 -22.13
C LEU A 170 -10.22 -1.04 -23.24
N GLY A 171 -9.30 -1.46 -24.11
CA GLY A 171 -9.53 -2.37 -25.22
C GLY A 171 -9.71 -3.83 -24.79
N ASN A 172 -9.52 -4.76 -25.71
CA ASN A 172 -9.59 -6.18 -25.43
C ASN A 172 -8.38 -6.65 -24.59
N PRO A 173 -8.55 -7.62 -23.70
CA PRO A 173 -7.45 -8.18 -22.93
C PRO A 173 -6.51 -9.02 -23.79
N GLU A 174 -5.19 -8.87 -23.60
CA GLU A 174 -4.11 -9.59 -24.30
C GLU A 174 -3.04 -10.04 -23.32
N VAL A 175 -2.47 -11.22 -23.53
CA VAL A 175 -1.30 -11.71 -22.80
C VAL A 175 -0.03 -11.17 -23.45
N LYS A 176 0.78 -10.40 -22.69
CA LYS A 176 1.95 -9.69 -23.24
C LYS A 176 3.29 -10.12 -22.65
N GLY A 177 3.32 -10.92 -21.59
CA GLY A 177 4.54 -11.37 -20.95
C GLY A 177 4.42 -11.50 -19.44
N TYR A 178 5.56 -11.58 -18.75
CA TYR A 178 5.60 -11.68 -17.29
C TYR A 178 5.17 -10.35 -16.64
N SER A 179 4.31 -10.44 -15.65
CA SER A 179 3.56 -9.29 -15.10
C SER A 179 4.46 -8.12 -14.67
N THR A 180 5.52 -8.36 -13.88
CA THR A 180 6.42 -7.27 -13.43
C THR A 180 7.15 -6.60 -14.57
N ASP A 181 7.53 -7.35 -15.61
CA ASP A 181 8.26 -6.80 -16.76
C ASP A 181 7.37 -5.86 -17.58
N ILE A 182 6.14 -6.30 -17.89
CA ILE A 182 5.24 -5.51 -18.74
C ILE A 182 4.74 -4.26 -18.03
N PHE A 183 4.51 -4.31 -16.71
CA PHE A 183 4.12 -3.13 -15.93
C PHE A 183 5.27 -2.14 -15.78
N ALA A 184 6.48 -2.63 -15.48
CA ALA A 184 7.66 -1.78 -15.40
C ALA A 184 7.98 -1.13 -16.76
N GLN A 185 7.90 -1.89 -17.86
CA GLN A 185 8.15 -1.35 -19.21
C GLN A 185 7.14 -0.28 -19.58
N SER A 186 5.85 -0.45 -19.23
CA SER A 186 4.82 0.57 -19.47
C SER A 186 5.07 1.86 -18.71
N ALA A 187 5.54 1.75 -17.46
CA ALA A 187 5.95 2.92 -16.68
C ALA A 187 7.19 3.59 -17.27
N ILE A 188 8.20 2.82 -17.72
CA ILE A 188 9.41 3.31 -18.37
C ILE A 188 9.06 4.07 -19.66
N ASP A 189 8.22 3.48 -20.53
CA ASP A 189 7.76 4.12 -21.77
C ASP A 189 7.06 5.45 -21.47
N PHE A 190 6.18 5.47 -20.45
CA PHE A 190 5.52 6.69 -20.01
C PHE A 190 6.52 7.74 -19.52
N LEU A 191 7.47 7.38 -18.65
CA LEU A 191 8.48 8.31 -18.13
C LEU A 191 9.33 8.91 -19.27
N HIS A 192 9.73 8.12 -20.28
CA HIS A 192 10.42 8.64 -21.46
C HIS A 192 9.56 9.66 -22.22
N SER A 193 8.26 9.43 -22.35
CA SER A 193 7.35 10.39 -23.00
C SER A 193 7.21 11.72 -22.24
N GLN A 194 7.51 11.72 -20.93
CA GLN A 194 7.44 12.91 -20.08
C GLN A 194 8.76 13.69 -20.01
N LYS A 195 9.84 13.24 -20.68
CA LYS A 195 11.18 13.83 -20.57
C LYS A 195 11.17 15.36 -20.80
N ASP A 196 10.56 15.79 -21.88
CA ASP A 196 10.54 17.20 -22.29
C ASP A 196 9.24 17.93 -21.90
N SER A 197 8.35 17.28 -21.12
CA SER A 197 7.10 17.88 -20.65
C SER A 197 7.33 18.75 -19.42
N GLU A 198 6.78 19.97 -19.41
CA GLU A 198 6.71 20.82 -18.22
C GLU A 198 5.50 20.51 -17.34
N THR A 199 4.54 19.74 -17.86
CA THR A 199 3.35 19.33 -17.11
C THR A 199 3.73 18.27 -16.08
N PRO A 200 3.41 18.44 -14.79
CA PRO A 200 3.67 17.41 -13.78
C PRO A 200 2.84 16.16 -14.07
N PHE A 201 3.36 15.00 -13.69
CA PHE A 201 2.64 13.74 -13.86
C PHE A 201 2.33 13.03 -12.54
N PHE A 202 1.29 12.21 -12.59
CA PHE A 202 0.97 11.18 -11.59
C PHE A 202 1.05 9.81 -12.27
N CYS A 203 2.10 9.04 -11.99
CA CYS A 203 2.33 7.71 -12.55
C CYS A 203 2.04 6.64 -11.48
N TYR A 204 0.98 5.86 -11.68
CA TYR A 204 0.59 4.75 -10.81
C TYR A 204 1.03 3.42 -11.42
N VAL A 205 1.89 2.69 -10.72
CA VAL A 205 2.44 1.39 -11.13
C VAL A 205 2.04 0.35 -10.09
N ALA A 206 1.00 -0.42 -10.37
CA ALA A 206 0.47 -1.42 -9.46
C ALA A 206 0.89 -2.82 -9.89
N PHE A 207 1.87 -3.37 -9.22
CA PHE A 207 2.34 -4.73 -9.47
C PHE A 207 1.34 -5.76 -8.94
N THR A 208 1.33 -6.95 -9.54
CA THR A 208 0.58 -8.11 -9.04
C THR A 208 1.43 -8.99 -8.12
N VAL A 209 2.73 -8.76 -8.04
CA VAL A 209 3.63 -9.47 -7.15
C VAL A 209 3.73 -8.74 -5.80
N PRO A 210 3.97 -9.50 -4.74
CA PRO A 210 4.19 -10.94 -4.63
C PRO A 210 2.93 -11.80 -4.37
N HIS A 211 1.73 -11.38 -4.81
CA HIS A 211 0.49 -12.16 -4.72
C HIS A 211 0.66 -13.54 -5.39
N ASP A 212 -0.03 -14.55 -4.91
CA ASP A 212 -0.08 -15.85 -5.56
C ASP A 212 -0.69 -15.77 -7.00
N PRO A 213 -0.33 -16.70 -7.92
CA PRO A 213 0.53 -17.89 -7.79
C PRO A 213 1.98 -17.52 -7.49
N TYR A 214 2.62 -18.20 -6.53
CA TYR A 214 4.03 -17.95 -6.26
C TYR A 214 4.88 -18.54 -7.38
N SER A 215 4.98 -17.82 -8.47
CA SER A 215 5.63 -18.23 -9.71
C SER A 215 6.75 -17.27 -10.11
N PRO A 216 7.89 -17.29 -9.42
CA PRO A 216 9.05 -16.46 -9.76
C PRO A 216 9.54 -16.75 -11.18
N LYS A 217 10.24 -15.81 -11.81
CA LYS A 217 10.89 -16.04 -13.09
C LYS A 217 11.79 -17.25 -13.03
N LYS A 218 11.84 -18.05 -14.11
CA LYS A 218 12.63 -19.29 -14.18
C LYS A 218 14.09 -19.11 -13.75
N ALA A 219 14.70 -17.97 -14.10
CA ALA A 219 16.07 -17.63 -13.72
C ALA A 219 16.24 -17.35 -12.22
N GLN A 220 15.16 -17.14 -11.47
CA GLN A 220 15.17 -16.79 -10.04
C GLN A 220 14.69 -17.94 -9.15
N ILE A 221 14.20 -19.03 -9.74
CA ILE A 221 13.83 -20.23 -8.98
C ILE A 221 15.07 -20.77 -8.25
N GLY A 222 14.97 -20.87 -6.92
CA GLY A 222 16.09 -21.34 -6.08
C GLY A 222 17.12 -20.27 -5.73
N SER A 223 16.91 -18.99 -6.08
CA SER A 223 17.75 -17.88 -5.59
C SER A 223 17.83 -17.83 -4.06
N TYR A 224 16.79 -18.30 -3.40
CA TYR A 224 16.72 -18.53 -1.98
C TYR A 224 16.56 -20.02 -1.72
N PRO A 225 17.64 -20.76 -1.34
CA PRO A 225 17.55 -22.20 -1.10
C PRO A 225 16.55 -22.52 0.00
N TYR A 226 15.61 -23.43 -0.25
CA TYR A 226 14.48 -23.72 0.64
C TYR A 226 14.90 -24.02 2.07
N GLY A 227 15.87 -24.92 2.27
CA GLY A 227 16.35 -25.31 3.60
C GLY A 227 17.09 -24.19 4.37
N SER A 228 17.44 -23.08 3.72
CA SER A 228 18.10 -21.92 4.37
C SER A 228 17.14 -20.86 4.86
N ILE A 229 15.85 -20.97 4.48
CA ILE A 229 14.84 -19.97 4.87
C ILE A 229 14.28 -20.33 6.25
N PRO A 230 14.41 -19.47 7.27
CA PRO A 230 13.77 -19.71 8.55
C PRO A 230 12.24 -19.68 8.38
N LEU A 231 11.57 -20.55 9.11
CA LEU A 231 10.13 -20.43 9.27
C LEU A 231 9.80 -19.12 10.00
N PRO A 232 8.60 -18.52 9.76
CA PRO A 232 8.15 -17.38 10.56
C PRO A 232 8.20 -17.73 12.06
N ALA A 233 8.60 -16.78 12.91
CA ALA A 233 8.70 -17.00 14.35
C ALA A 233 7.36 -17.43 14.99
N ASN A 234 6.25 -17.08 14.35
CA ASN A 234 4.89 -17.50 14.69
C ASN A 234 4.34 -18.60 13.77
N TYR A 235 5.22 -19.39 13.16
CA TYR A 235 4.79 -20.57 12.39
C TYR A 235 4.05 -21.57 13.29
N LEU A 236 2.91 -22.05 12.81
CA LEU A 236 2.16 -23.16 13.37
C LEU A 236 1.75 -24.11 12.23
N PRO A 237 1.71 -25.43 12.46
CA PRO A 237 1.19 -26.37 11.46
C PRO A 237 -0.32 -26.22 11.23
N LEU A 238 -1.06 -25.74 12.26
CA LEU A 238 -2.51 -25.53 12.25
C LEU A 238 -2.83 -24.27 13.04
N HIS A 239 -3.85 -23.52 12.61
CA HIS A 239 -4.39 -22.44 13.40
C HIS A 239 -5.07 -23.00 14.67
N PRO A 240 -4.89 -22.39 15.85
CA PRO A 240 -5.32 -22.99 17.12
C PRO A 240 -6.83 -23.05 17.33
N PHE A 241 -7.62 -22.33 16.55
CA PHE A 241 -9.08 -22.29 16.67
C PHE A 241 -9.78 -21.98 15.35
N GLN A 242 -11.07 -22.31 15.25
CA GLN A 242 -11.91 -21.98 14.11
C GLN A 242 -12.39 -20.53 14.18
N PHE A 243 -12.25 -19.79 13.05
CA PHE A 243 -12.78 -18.42 12.91
C PHE A 243 -13.44 -18.17 11.53
N ASP A 244 -13.92 -19.25 10.89
CA ASP A 244 -14.64 -19.29 9.61
C ASP A 244 -13.83 -18.88 8.37
N GLN A 245 -12.51 -18.76 8.49
CA GLN A 245 -11.63 -18.40 7.38
C GLN A 245 -10.62 -19.49 7.01
N LEU A 246 -10.57 -20.62 7.74
CA LEU A 246 -9.56 -21.67 7.53
C LEU A 246 -9.66 -22.38 6.17
N THR A 247 -10.77 -22.22 5.45
CA THR A 247 -11.01 -22.87 4.14
C THR A 247 -11.31 -21.87 3.03
N VAL A 248 -11.02 -20.59 3.23
CA VAL A 248 -11.10 -19.61 2.15
C VAL A 248 -10.08 -19.91 1.07
N ARG A 249 -10.26 -19.33 -0.12
CA ARG A 249 -9.41 -19.59 -1.29
C ARG A 249 -7.91 -19.55 -0.97
N ASP A 250 -7.45 -18.50 -0.30
CA ASP A 250 -6.03 -18.28 -0.02
C ASP A 250 -5.44 -19.32 0.94
N GLU A 251 -6.27 -19.96 1.76
CA GLU A 251 -5.86 -21.05 2.64
C GLU A 251 -5.72 -22.39 1.90
N ASN A 252 -6.25 -22.52 0.68
CA ASN A 252 -6.19 -23.72 -0.15
C ASN A 252 -4.97 -23.77 -1.09
N LEU A 253 -3.96 -22.93 -0.88
CA LEU A 253 -2.71 -22.93 -1.65
C LEU A 253 -1.81 -24.13 -1.33
N THR A 254 -1.95 -24.72 -0.15
CA THR A 254 -1.37 -26.02 0.24
C THR A 254 -2.26 -26.70 1.27
N GLY A 255 -1.93 -27.96 1.65
CA GLY A 255 -2.73 -28.73 2.60
C GLY A 255 -2.55 -28.41 4.07
N TRP A 256 -3.29 -29.13 4.91
CA TRP A 256 -3.17 -29.12 6.38
C TRP A 256 -2.75 -30.52 6.87
N PRO A 257 -1.92 -30.60 7.94
CA PRO A 257 -1.20 -29.47 8.58
C PRO A 257 -0.19 -28.83 7.64
N ARG A 258 0.14 -27.55 7.85
CA ARG A 258 1.16 -26.85 7.07
C ARG A 258 2.53 -27.48 7.32
N LYS A 259 3.14 -28.10 6.30
CA LYS A 259 4.46 -28.73 6.41
C LYS A 259 5.56 -27.64 6.39
N PRO A 260 6.56 -27.71 7.29
CA PRO A 260 7.66 -26.73 7.32
C PRO A 260 8.35 -26.55 5.97
N GLU A 261 8.66 -27.64 5.27
CA GLU A 261 9.34 -27.64 3.98
C GLU A 261 8.51 -26.96 2.87
N VAL A 262 7.18 -27.13 2.89
CA VAL A 262 6.27 -26.45 1.93
C VAL A 262 6.19 -24.95 2.22
N ILE A 263 6.14 -24.55 3.49
CA ILE A 263 6.19 -23.13 3.86
C ILE A 263 7.52 -22.49 3.45
N GLN A 264 8.64 -23.20 3.63
CA GLN A 264 9.95 -22.72 3.17
C GLN A 264 10.02 -22.58 1.63
N MET A 265 9.39 -23.49 0.88
CA MET A 265 9.26 -23.37 -0.57
C MET A 265 8.43 -22.11 -0.95
N ILE A 266 7.28 -21.92 -0.32
CA ILE A 266 6.43 -20.75 -0.55
C ILE A 266 7.20 -19.45 -0.26
N LEU A 267 7.89 -19.37 0.88
CA LEU A 267 8.70 -18.21 1.24
C LEU A 267 9.85 -17.95 0.27
N SER A 268 10.50 -19.01 -0.24
CA SER A 268 11.55 -18.90 -1.26
C SER A 268 11.02 -18.25 -2.54
N ASP A 269 9.90 -18.77 -3.04
CA ASP A 269 9.29 -18.26 -4.25
C ASP A 269 8.77 -16.82 -4.06
N TYR A 270 8.15 -16.54 -2.91
CA TYR A 270 7.70 -15.22 -2.51
C TYR A 270 8.84 -14.19 -2.45
N TYR A 271 9.98 -14.54 -1.83
CA TYR A 271 11.16 -13.69 -1.76
C TYR A 271 11.81 -13.49 -3.13
N SER A 272 11.83 -14.53 -3.96
CA SER A 272 12.34 -14.42 -5.34
C SER A 272 11.49 -13.43 -6.17
N MET A 273 10.18 -13.45 -5.99
CA MET A 273 9.28 -12.49 -6.66
C MET A 273 9.49 -11.05 -6.17
N ILE A 274 9.73 -10.84 -4.88
CA ILE A 274 10.02 -9.51 -4.33
C ILE A 274 11.37 -8.99 -4.82
N THR A 275 12.38 -9.86 -4.93
CA THR A 275 13.70 -9.47 -5.49
C THR A 275 13.58 -9.05 -6.96
N ASP A 276 12.74 -9.75 -7.75
CA ASP A 276 12.44 -9.31 -9.11
C ASP A 276 11.71 -7.97 -9.14
N LEU A 277 10.74 -7.78 -8.26
CA LEU A 277 10.02 -6.51 -8.11
C LEU A 277 10.99 -5.36 -7.83
N ASP A 278 11.92 -5.53 -6.88
CA ASP A 278 12.96 -4.54 -6.56
C ASP A 278 13.83 -4.21 -7.78
N ALA A 279 14.21 -5.23 -8.55
CA ALA A 279 14.99 -5.05 -9.78
C ALA A 279 14.21 -4.28 -10.88
N GLN A 280 12.89 -4.52 -11.02
CA GLN A 280 12.08 -3.75 -11.95
C GLN A 280 11.87 -2.30 -11.49
N ILE A 281 11.67 -2.08 -10.19
CA ILE A 281 11.62 -0.73 -9.60
C ILE A 281 12.94 0.00 -9.84
N SER A 282 14.09 -0.67 -9.75
CA SER A 282 15.40 -0.09 -10.08
C SER A 282 15.46 0.47 -11.50
N LYS A 283 14.90 -0.24 -12.48
CA LYS A 283 14.84 0.24 -13.87
C LYS A 283 13.97 1.49 -14.00
N ILE A 284 12.80 1.50 -13.35
CA ILE A 284 11.90 2.67 -13.35
C ILE A 284 12.60 3.89 -12.73
N ILE A 285 13.28 3.73 -11.59
CA ILE A 285 14.01 4.80 -10.91
C ILE A 285 15.20 5.30 -11.77
N THR A 286 15.89 4.38 -12.44
CA THR A 286 16.98 4.73 -13.38
C THR A 286 16.44 5.59 -14.51
N THR A 287 15.35 5.19 -15.16
CA THR A 287 14.67 5.97 -16.22
C THR A 287 14.23 7.35 -15.70
N LEU A 288 13.66 7.41 -14.49
CA LEU A 288 13.26 8.69 -13.88
C LEU A 288 14.46 9.64 -13.71
N LYS A 289 15.66 9.12 -13.38
CA LYS A 289 16.90 9.90 -13.31
C LYS A 289 17.37 10.33 -14.71
N GLU A 290 17.36 9.44 -15.70
CA GLU A 290 17.77 9.71 -17.08
C GLU A 290 16.88 10.75 -17.78
N THR A 291 15.61 10.83 -17.41
CA THR A 291 14.70 11.87 -17.90
C THR A 291 14.83 13.21 -17.16
N GLY A 292 15.71 13.30 -16.14
CA GLY A 292 15.93 14.52 -15.36
C GLY A 292 14.78 14.88 -14.41
N LYS A 293 13.80 13.99 -14.22
CA LYS A 293 12.60 14.27 -13.38
C LYS A 293 12.75 13.83 -11.94
N PHE A 294 13.78 13.04 -11.58
CA PHE A 294 13.94 12.40 -10.28
C PHE A 294 13.91 13.38 -9.11
N GLU A 295 14.65 14.50 -9.18
CA GLU A 295 14.79 15.46 -8.08
C GLU A 295 13.48 16.19 -7.75
N ASN A 296 12.57 16.31 -8.72
CA ASN A 296 11.25 16.91 -8.53
C ASN A 296 10.13 15.85 -8.56
N THR A 297 10.39 14.65 -8.05
CA THR A 297 9.38 13.58 -7.99
C THR A 297 9.22 13.07 -6.56
N ILE A 298 7.98 13.05 -6.08
CA ILE A 298 7.62 12.31 -4.86
C ILE A 298 7.39 10.87 -5.26
N ILE A 299 8.13 9.96 -4.63
CA ILE A 299 8.05 8.52 -4.86
C ILE A 299 7.42 7.88 -3.63
N VAL A 300 6.32 7.14 -3.83
CA VAL A 300 5.68 6.34 -2.79
C VAL A 300 5.88 4.87 -3.11
N TYR A 301 6.30 4.10 -2.11
CA TYR A 301 6.25 2.64 -2.13
C TYR A 301 5.35 2.15 -1.01
N ALA A 302 4.33 1.35 -1.36
CA ALA A 302 3.40 0.77 -0.39
C ALA A 302 2.84 -0.57 -0.90
N ALA A 303 2.10 -1.29 -0.05
CA ALA A 303 1.35 -2.48 -0.44
C ALA A 303 -0.10 -2.39 0.02
N ASP A 304 -0.98 -3.16 -0.63
CA ASP A 304 -2.40 -3.16 -0.34
C ASP A 304 -2.78 -3.96 0.91
N ASN A 305 -2.05 -5.02 1.23
CA ASN A 305 -2.15 -5.78 2.49
C ASN A 305 -0.91 -6.66 2.67
N GLY A 306 -0.78 -7.25 3.86
CA GLY A 306 0.21 -8.26 4.16
C GLY A 306 -0.28 -9.67 3.85
N LEU A 307 0.44 -10.68 4.38
CA LEU A 307 0.20 -12.10 4.10
C LEU A 307 0.69 -12.98 5.26
N ALA A 308 -0.01 -14.08 5.56
CA ALA A 308 0.42 -15.00 6.62
C ALA A 308 1.63 -15.85 6.23
N ALA A 309 1.61 -16.52 5.09
CA ALA A 309 2.71 -17.34 4.56
C ALA A 309 3.30 -18.32 5.62
N GLY A 310 2.43 -19.04 6.36
CA GLY A 310 2.78 -19.97 7.42
C GLY A 310 2.66 -19.42 8.84
N SER A 311 2.57 -18.11 9.04
CA SER A 311 2.32 -17.48 10.35
C SER A 311 0.97 -17.93 10.91
N HIS A 312 0.92 -18.31 12.19
CA HIS A 312 -0.29 -18.79 12.90
C HIS A 312 -1.01 -19.97 12.20
N GLY A 313 -0.33 -20.77 11.40
CA GLY A 313 -0.94 -21.87 10.63
C GLY A 313 -1.78 -21.42 9.43
N LEU A 314 -1.66 -20.16 9.03
CA LEU A 314 -2.40 -19.52 7.93
C LEU A 314 -1.49 -19.28 6.73
N LEU A 315 -2.09 -19.14 5.54
CA LEU A 315 -1.40 -18.76 4.31
C LEU A 315 -1.84 -17.40 3.82
N GLY A 316 -3.13 -17.14 3.90
CA GLY A 316 -3.77 -15.96 3.32
C GLY A 316 -3.64 -14.69 4.15
N LYS A 317 -4.51 -13.74 3.86
CA LYS A 317 -4.55 -12.39 4.42
C LYS A 317 -5.81 -12.10 5.23
N GLN A 318 -6.72 -13.08 5.34
CA GLN A 318 -8.06 -12.92 5.92
C GLN A 318 -8.06 -13.00 7.45
N SER A 319 -7.09 -12.34 8.08
CA SER A 319 -6.95 -12.23 9.54
C SER A 319 -6.59 -10.80 9.96
N LEU A 320 -6.65 -10.49 11.26
CA LEU A 320 -6.24 -9.19 11.79
C LEU A 320 -4.92 -9.26 12.60
N TYR A 321 -4.11 -10.29 12.40
CA TYR A 321 -2.74 -10.32 12.91
C TYR A 321 -1.85 -9.33 12.14
N GLU A 322 -0.75 -8.89 12.76
CA GLU A 322 0.18 -7.91 12.18
C GLU A 322 0.66 -8.31 10.78
N HIS A 323 0.96 -9.61 10.56
CA HIS A 323 1.43 -10.10 9.26
C HIS A 323 0.45 -9.88 8.11
N SER A 324 -0.86 -9.76 8.38
CA SER A 324 -1.92 -9.60 7.36
C SER A 324 -2.32 -8.14 7.16
N ILE A 325 -2.36 -7.33 8.22
CA ILE A 325 -2.88 -5.96 8.14
C ILE A 325 -1.80 -4.89 8.05
N LYS A 326 -0.57 -5.18 8.47
CA LYS A 326 0.56 -4.25 8.44
C LYS A 326 1.25 -4.30 7.08
N VAL A 327 1.53 -3.13 6.50
CA VAL A 327 2.07 -2.97 5.16
C VAL A 327 3.29 -2.07 5.15
N PRO A 328 4.19 -2.18 4.15
CA PRO A 328 5.24 -1.19 3.94
C PRO A 328 4.62 0.14 3.52
N LEU A 329 5.21 1.24 4.00
CA LEU A 329 4.93 2.60 3.54
C LEU A 329 6.20 3.43 3.59
N ILE A 330 6.70 3.82 2.43
CA ILE A 330 7.91 4.61 2.22
C ILE A 330 7.54 5.81 1.34
N ILE A 331 7.99 7.00 1.70
CA ILE A 331 7.77 8.23 0.93
C ILE A 331 9.11 8.97 0.81
N GLN A 332 9.53 9.25 -0.42
CA GLN A 332 10.74 10.00 -0.74
C GLN A 332 10.41 11.11 -1.72
N GLY A 333 11.09 12.25 -1.65
CA GLY A 333 10.93 13.32 -2.64
C GLY A 333 11.43 14.68 -2.16
N PRO A 334 11.19 15.73 -2.94
CA PRO A 334 11.57 17.09 -2.55
C PRO A 334 10.88 17.51 -1.25
N GLY A 335 11.64 18.11 -0.35
CA GLY A 335 11.16 18.57 0.96
C GLY A 335 10.95 17.47 2.01
N ILE A 336 11.12 16.18 1.66
CA ILE A 336 10.95 15.07 2.59
C ILE A 336 12.30 14.77 3.29
N PRO A 337 12.33 14.66 4.63
CA PRO A 337 13.55 14.30 5.37
C PRO A 337 14.10 12.94 4.93
N LYS A 338 15.44 12.78 5.00
CA LYS A 338 16.09 11.51 4.67
C LYS A 338 16.34 10.67 5.92
N ASP A 339 16.32 9.35 5.73
CA ASP A 339 16.67 8.33 6.75
C ASP A 339 15.88 8.50 8.06
N LYS A 340 14.58 8.78 7.95
CA LYS A 340 13.67 8.88 9.09
C LYS A 340 12.69 7.72 9.12
N SER A 341 12.46 7.23 10.33
CA SER A 341 11.49 6.18 10.61
C SER A 341 10.50 6.69 11.66
N PHE A 342 9.21 6.59 11.35
CA PHE A 342 8.12 7.00 12.22
C PHE A 342 7.30 5.78 12.64
N ASP A 343 7.01 5.68 13.92
CA ASP A 343 6.13 4.66 14.51
C ASP A 343 4.68 5.15 14.66
N ALA A 344 4.41 6.35 14.18
CA ALA A 344 3.06 6.91 14.10
C ALA A 344 2.13 5.98 13.33
N PHE A 345 0.91 5.83 13.83
CA PHE A 345 -0.13 5.05 13.19
C PHE A 345 -0.58 5.71 11.88
N ALA A 346 -0.45 4.98 10.78
CA ALA A 346 -0.89 5.39 9.45
C ALA A 346 -1.82 4.32 8.83
N TYR A 347 -2.84 4.77 8.10
CA TYR A 347 -3.57 3.92 7.17
C TYR A 347 -3.13 4.19 5.73
N ILE A 348 -3.33 3.23 4.83
CA ILE A 348 -3.03 3.44 3.42
C ILE A 348 -3.88 4.56 2.80
N HIS A 349 -5.09 4.81 3.29
CA HIS A 349 -5.93 5.91 2.80
C HIS A 349 -5.47 7.31 3.28
N ASP A 350 -4.49 7.37 4.20
CA ASP A 350 -3.79 8.61 4.57
C ASP A 350 -2.85 9.10 3.45
N ILE A 351 -2.46 8.20 2.53
CA ILE A 351 -1.56 8.54 1.42
C ILE A 351 -2.19 9.60 0.51
N TYR A 352 -3.49 9.51 0.25
CA TYR A 352 -4.17 10.48 -0.61
C TYR A 352 -4.07 11.92 -0.06
N PRO A 353 -4.56 12.27 1.14
CA PRO A 353 -4.41 13.63 1.65
C PRO A 353 -2.95 14.05 1.86
N THR A 354 -2.03 13.10 2.10
CA THR A 354 -0.60 13.37 2.19
C THR A 354 -0.02 13.84 0.86
N LEU A 355 -0.29 13.10 -0.22
CA LEU A 355 0.18 13.47 -1.55
C LEU A 355 -0.47 14.78 -2.04
N ALA A 356 -1.75 14.98 -1.76
CA ALA A 356 -2.44 16.23 -2.09
C ALA A 356 -1.78 17.43 -1.39
N GLU A 357 -1.48 17.34 -0.10
CA GLU A 357 -0.81 18.40 0.66
C GLU A 357 0.62 18.63 0.16
N LEU A 358 1.43 17.58 -0.05
CA LEU A 358 2.80 17.69 -0.57
C LEU A 358 2.85 18.30 -1.98
N ALA A 359 1.81 18.10 -2.78
CA ALA A 359 1.68 18.65 -4.12
C ALA A 359 1.01 20.04 -4.16
N GLY A 360 0.64 20.58 -3.00
CA GLY A 360 -0.03 21.88 -2.90
C GLY A 360 -1.47 21.90 -3.45
N LEU A 361 -2.15 20.76 -3.47
CA LEU A 361 -3.56 20.71 -3.86
C LEU A 361 -4.46 21.24 -2.73
N PRO A 362 -5.64 21.79 -3.04
CA PRO A 362 -6.60 22.17 -2.03
C PRO A 362 -6.98 21.02 -1.10
N LYS A 363 -7.07 21.30 0.20
CA LYS A 363 -7.51 20.31 1.19
C LYS A 363 -8.96 19.91 0.92
N ARG A 364 -9.22 18.63 0.95
CA ARG A 364 -10.57 18.06 0.92
C ARG A 364 -11.03 17.71 2.33
N GLU A 365 -12.17 18.25 2.74
CA GLU A 365 -12.72 18.02 4.09
C GLU A 365 -13.56 16.73 4.19
N ASP A 366 -13.92 16.15 3.06
CA ASP A 366 -14.73 14.92 3.00
C ASP A 366 -13.91 13.63 3.07
N LEU A 367 -12.57 13.69 3.15
CA LEU A 367 -11.71 12.53 3.30
C LEU A 367 -11.67 12.04 4.76
N ASP A 368 -11.68 10.72 4.97
CA ASP A 368 -11.45 10.11 6.29
C ASP A 368 -9.95 9.94 6.58
N GLY A 369 -9.12 9.87 5.53
CA GLY A 369 -7.67 9.86 5.62
C GLY A 369 -7.13 11.16 6.22
N LYS A 370 -6.00 11.04 6.94
CA LYS A 370 -5.30 12.16 7.56
C LYS A 370 -3.93 12.33 6.92
N SER A 371 -3.59 13.56 6.54
CA SER A 371 -2.26 13.83 5.99
C SER A 371 -1.15 13.46 6.99
N LEU A 372 -0.13 12.77 6.49
CA LEU A 372 1.07 12.39 7.24
C LEU A 372 2.11 13.53 7.30
N VAL A 373 1.89 14.64 6.57
CA VAL A 373 2.81 15.79 6.52
C VAL A 373 3.14 16.34 7.91
N PRO A 374 2.19 16.50 8.86
CA PRO A 374 2.53 16.97 10.21
C PRO A 374 3.50 16.05 10.96
N ILE A 375 3.52 14.73 10.68
CA ILE A 375 4.49 13.79 11.22
C ILE A 375 5.84 13.94 10.51
N ILE A 376 5.81 13.99 9.17
CA ILE A 376 7.01 14.15 8.33
C ILE A 376 7.76 15.43 8.71
N ASP A 377 7.06 16.53 8.96
CA ASP A 377 7.60 17.83 9.38
C ASP A 377 8.02 17.88 10.86
N GLY A 378 7.74 16.84 11.64
CA GLY A 378 8.02 16.82 13.09
C GLY A 378 7.13 17.73 13.93
N LYS A 379 5.98 18.20 13.37
CA LYS A 379 5.00 19.04 14.09
C LYS A 379 4.12 18.22 15.03
N GLN A 380 3.93 16.93 14.73
CA GLN A 380 3.16 15.98 15.52
C GLN A 380 3.89 14.63 15.57
N ASN A 381 3.67 13.89 16.65
CA ASN A 381 4.21 12.52 16.79
C ASN A 381 3.17 11.45 16.44
N GLN A 382 1.87 11.77 16.51
CA GLN A 382 0.77 10.85 16.22
C GLN A 382 -0.39 11.64 15.58
N LEU A 383 -1.13 10.99 14.68
CA LEU A 383 -2.37 11.49 14.08
C LEU A 383 -3.62 10.87 14.70
N ARG A 384 -3.47 9.71 15.34
CA ARG A 384 -4.54 8.96 15.98
C ARG A 384 -4.03 8.18 17.19
N GLU A 385 -4.85 8.08 18.21
CA GLU A 385 -4.52 7.35 19.44
C GLU A 385 -4.59 5.83 19.25
N VAL A 386 -5.54 5.38 18.42
CA VAL A 386 -5.80 3.95 18.22
C VAL A 386 -5.91 3.61 16.73
N MET A 387 -5.54 2.37 16.39
CA MET A 387 -5.82 1.74 15.10
C MET A 387 -6.99 0.78 15.25
N PHE A 388 -8.00 0.93 14.40
CA PHE A 388 -9.15 0.04 14.32
C PHE A 388 -9.11 -0.72 13.01
N ASN A 389 -9.28 -2.05 13.07
CA ASN A 389 -9.33 -2.90 11.88
C ASN A 389 -10.55 -3.82 11.95
N ALA A 390 -11.09 -4.15 10.78
CA ALA A 390 -12.28 -4.98 10.67
C ALA A 390 -12.18 -5.92 9.46
N TYR A 391 -12.58 -7.17 9.64
CA TYR A 391 -12.72 -8.09 8.53
C TYR A 391 -14.08 -8.77 8.57
N ARG A 392 -14.87 -8.57 7.48
CA ARG A 392 -16.26 -9.05 7.36
C ARG A 392 -17.06 -8.70 8.62
N HIS A 393 -17.95 -9.61 9.05
CA HIS A 393 -18.65 -9.56 10.34
C HIS A 393 -17.97 -10.44 11.42
N THR A 394 -16.83 -11.06 11.09
CA THR A 394 -16.23 -12.15 11.87
C THR A 394 -15.20 -11.69 12.89
N VAL A 395 -14.43 -10.64 12.61
CA VAL A 395 -13.34 -10.21 13.48
C VAL A 395 -13.14 -8.70 13.49
N ARG A 396 -12.80 -8.17 14.66
CA ARG A 396 -12.44 -6.77 14.90
C ARG A 396 -11.15 -6.69 15.70
N SER A 397 -10.35 -5.66 15.45
CA SER A 397 -9.21 -5.39 16.33
C SER A 397 -9.06 -3.91 16.63
N VAL A 398 -8.43 -3.63 17.76
CA VAL A 398 -7.95 -2.31 18.12
C VAL A 398 -6.54 -2.41 18.65
N ARG A 399 -5.68 -1.46 18.23
CA ARG A 399 -4.33 -1.30 18.76
C ARG A 399 -4.18 0.10 19.35
N LYS A 400 -3.64 0.18 20.56
CA LYS A 400 -3.22 1.41 21.23
C LYS A 400 -1.78 1.21 21.69
N GLU A 401 -0.88 2.05 21.24
CA GLU A 401 0.57 1.90 21.51
C GLU A 401 1.06 0.48 21.14
N ASN A 402 1.55 -0.28 22.12
CA ASN A 402 2.00 -1.66 21.94
C ASN A 402 0.95 -2.72 22.27
N TRP A 403 -0.21 -2.32 22.78
CA TRP A 403 -1.26 -3.26 23.13
C TRP A 403 -2.25 -3.44 21.98
N LYS A 404 -2.54 -4.70 21.65
CA LYS A 404 -3.48 -5.05 20.60
C LYS A 404 -4.51 -6.06 21.09
N LEU A 405 -5.76 -5.76 20.84
CA LEU A 405 -6.89 -6.64 21.13
C LEU A 405 -7.54 -7.08 19.81
N ILE A 406 -7.79 -8.38 19.67
CA ILE A 406 -8.53 -8.97 18.56
C ILE A 406 -9.78 -9.64 19.13
N ARG A 407 -10.95 -9.29 18.60
CA ARG A 407 -12.25 -9.80 19.03
C ARG A 407 -12.93 -10.61 17.93
N TYR A 408 -13.41 -11.80 18.28
CA TYR A 408 -14.22 -12.69 17.46
C TYR A 408 -15.64 -12.75 18.01
N PRO A 409 -16.57 -11.88 17.55
CA PRO A 409 -17.91 -11.73 18.13
C PRO A 409 -18.74 -13.01 18.13
N GLU A 410 -18.69 -13.78 17.04
CA GLU A 410 -19.47 -15.03 16.86
C GLU A 410 -18.95 -16.20 17.71
N ARG A 411 -17.79 -16.04 18.35
CA ARG A 411 -17.17 -17.07 19.21
C ARG A 411 -17.02 -16.63 20.66
N ASP A 412 -17.46 -15.40 20.94
CA ASP A 412 -17.25 -14.74 22.23
C ASP A 412 -15.79 -14.85 22.72
N PHE A 413 -14.85 -14.74 21.79
CA PHE A 413 -13.43 -14.95 22.03
C PHE A 413 -12.61 -13.67 21.82
N THR A 414 -11.65 -13.46 22.71
CA THR A 414 -10.75 -12.31 22.68
C THR A 414 -9.30 -12.77 22.75
N GLN A 415 -8.45 -12.15 21.95
CA GLN A 415 -7.01 -12.22 22.09
C GLN A 415 -6.48 -10.85 22.49
N LEU A 416 -5.45 -10.82 23.34
CA LEU A 416 -4.77 -9.61 23.81
C LEU A 416 -3.27 -9.85 23.77
N TYR A 417 -2.53 -8.92 23.15
CA TYR A 417 -1.10 -9.02 22.95
C TYR A 417 -0.37 -7.74 23.38
N ASP A 418 0.79 -7.89 24.03
CA ASP A 418 1.78 -6.84 24.25
C ASP A 418 2.83 -6.94 23.14
N LEU A 419 2.67 -6.18 22.05
CA LEU A 419 3.55 -6.25 20.87
C LEU A 419 4.99 -5.78 21.13
N ALA A 420 5.27 -5.13 22.27
CA ALA A 420 6.63 -4.81 22.67
C ALA A 420 7.39 -6.03 23.16
N LYS A 421 6.70 -6.99 23.80
CA LYS A 421 7.27 -8.23 24.32
C LYS A 421 7.01 -9.41 23.39
N ASP A 422 5.90 -9.39 22.68
CA ASP A 422 5.44 -10.45 21.80
C ASP A 422 5.04 -9.85 20.42
N PRO A 423 6.00 -9.42 19.61
CA PRO A 423 5.73 -8.82 18.29
C PRO A 423 5.14 -9.83 17.30
N HIS A 424 5.15 -11.11 17.64
CA HIS A 424 4.65 -12.21 16.81
C HIS A 424 3.27 -12.72 17.22
N GLU A 425 2.63 -12.12 18.23
CA GLU A 425 1.25 -12.40 18.66
C GLU A 425 1.02 -13.88 19.04
N MET A 426 1.96 -14.49 19.77
CA MET A 426 1.91 -15.90 20.16
C MET A 426 1.37 -16.14 21.57
N ASN A 427 1.47 -15.16 22.46
CA ASN A 427 1.08 -15.27 23.86
C ASN A 427 -0.18 -14.45 24.15
N ASN A 428 -1.35 -15.09 24.10
CA ASN A 428 -2.63 -14.43 24.39
C ASN A 428 -2.80 -14.13 25.88
N LEU A 429 -2.79 -12.85 26.24
CA LEU A 429 -2.94 -12.34 27.62
C LEU A 429 -4.38 -12.00 28.01
N ALA A 430 -5.38 -12.37 27.19
CA ALA A 430 -6.77 -11.98 27.44
C ALA A 430 -7.35 -12.49 28.76
N GLU A 431 -6.82 -13.61 29.28
CA GLU A 431 -7.26 -14.19 30.57
C GLU A 431 -6.22 -14.00 31.69
N ASP A 432 -5.13 -13.25 31.42
CA ASP A 432 -4.14 -12.90 32.44
C ASP A 432 -4.69 -11.80 33.36
N PRO A 433 -4.77 -12.04 34.69
CA PRO A 433 -5.27 -11.04 35.63
C PRO A 433 -4.45 -9.74 35.63
N SER A 434 -3.15 -9.79 35.32
CA SER A 434 -2.29 -8.61 35.25
C SER A 434 -2.62 -7.69 34.07
N ALA A 435 -3.28 -8.20 33.04
CA ALA A 435 -3.68 -7.47 31.84
C ALA A 435 -5.17 -7.05 31.83
N ALA A 436 -5.91 -7.33 32.93
CA ALA A 436 -7.37 -7.14 33.00
C ALA A 436 -7.79 -5.68 32.72
N GLU A 437 -7.13 -4.69 33.33
CA GLU A 437 -7.46 -3.27 33.10
C GLU A 437 -7.14 -2.84 31.65
N THR A 438 -6.01 -3.27 31.09
CA THR A 438 -5.65 -3.03 29.68
C THR A 438 -6.69 -3.65 28.74
N LYS A 439 -7.13 -4.89 29.01
CA LYS A 439 -8.20 -5.53 28.24
C LYS A 439 -9.48 -4.70 28.25
N LYS A 440 -9.90 -4.24 29.42
CA LYS A 440 -11.10 -3.41 29.61
C LYS A 440 -11.00 -2.07 28.86
N GLU A 441 -9.86 -1.40 28.95
CA GLU A 441 -9.59 -0.16 28.22
C GLU A 441 -9.68 -0.39 26.71
N LEU A 442 -9.01 -1.41 26.17
CA LEU A 442 -9.04 -1.71 24.74
C LEU A 442 -10.42 -2.13 24.24
N ILE A 443 -11.22 -2.84 25.03
CA ILE A 443 -12.63 -3.11 24.70
C ILE A 443 -13.40 -1.80 24.55
N SER A 444 -13.21 -0.84 25.44
CA SER A 444 -13.86 0.48 25.36
C SER A 444 -13.40 1.22 24.08
N HIS A 445 -12.11 1.20 23.75
CA HIS A 445 -11.59 1.79 22.52
C HIS A 445 -12.15 1.10 21.27
N LEU A 446 -12.24 -0.23 21.26
CA LEU A 446 -12.83 -0.99 20.16
C LEU A 446 -14.27 -0.57 19.89
N GLN A 447 -15.12 -0.55 20.93
CA GLN A 447 -16.53 -0.17 20.81
C GLN A 447 -16.71 1.28 20.33
N LYS A 448 -15.90 2.22 20.83
CA LYS A 448 -15.89 3.61 20.38
C LYS A 448 -15.48 3.74 18.91
N SER A 449 -14.47 2.98 18.51
CA SER A 449 -13.98 2.98 17.13
C SER A 449 -15.00 2.38 16.17
N GLN A 450 -15.67 1.29 16.55
CA GLN A 450 -16.77 0.71 15.78
C GLN A 450 -17.89 1.74 15.56
N LEU A 451 -18.34 2.38 16.62
CA LEU A 451 -19.39 3.42 16.53
C LEU A 451 -18.97 4.57 15.61
N ALA A 452 -17.75 5.08 15.78
CA ALA A 452 -17.22 6.19 14.98
C ALA A 452 -17.05 5.81 13.50
N ALA A 453 -16.74 4.54 13.20
CA ALA A 453 -16.61 4.04 11.84
C ALA A 453 -17.97 3.74 11.16
N GLY A 454 -19.07 3.66 11.92
CA GLY A 454 -20.36 3.21 11.44
C GLY A 454 -20.48 1.68 11.35
N ASP A 455 -19.61 0.94 12.04
CA ASP A 455 -19.65 -0.51 12.12
C ASP A 455 -20.76 -0.99 13.09
N THR A 456 -21.70 -1.75 12.57
CA THR A 456 -22.89 -2.21 13.32
C THR A 456 -22.77 -3.61 13.91
N VAL A 457 -21.60 -4.25 13.76
CA VAL A 457 -21.38 -5.60 14.30
C VAL A 457 -21.37 -5.58 15.82
N SER A 458 -22.21 -6.39 16.45
CA SER A 458 -22.28 -6.52 17.91
C SER A 458 -20.97 -7.04 18.48
N PHE A 459 -20.58 -6.59 19.67
CA PHE A 459 -19.39 -7.07 20.37
C PHE A 459 -19.43 -8.58 20.67
N THR A 460 -20.62 -9.10 20.92
CA THR A 460 -20.91 -10.54 21.06
C THR A 460 -22.14 -10.87 20.22
N ALA A 461 -22.08 -11.89 19.39
CA ALA A 461 -23.21 -12.35 18.59
C ALA A 461 -24.28 -13.04 19.46
N LYS A 462 -25.52 -13.00 19.00
CA LYS A 462 -26.65 -13.68 19.68
C LYS A 462 -26.50 -15.21 19.69
N THR A 463 -25.94 -15.77 18.61
CA THR A 463 -25.66 -17.21 18.47
C THR A 463 -24.16 -17.41 18.40
N LEU A 464 -23.62 -18.21 19.30
CA LEU A 464 -22.20 -18.48 19.36
C LEU A 464 -21.83 -19.75 18.61
N LYS A 465 -20.68 -19.74 17.98
CA LYS A 465 -20.04 -20.85 17.28
C LYS A 465 -18.89 -21.40 18.14
N PRO A 466 -18.58 -22.72 18.07
CA PRO A 466 -17.47 -23.30 18.81
C PRO A 466 -16.11 -22.79 18.30
N LEU A 467 -15.16 -22.59 19.22
CA LEU A 467 -13.75 -22.33 18.88
C LEU A 467 -13.06 -23.62 18.40
N ALA A 468 -13.34 -24.73 19.07
CA ALA A 468 -12.75 -26.02 18.71
C ALA A 468 -13.22 -26.48 17.32
N TYR A 469 -12.31 -27.11 16.58
CA TYR A 469 -12.61 -27.76 15.32
C TYR A 469 -11.79 -29.05 15.20
N ASN A 470 -12.25 -29.96 14.34
CA ASN A 470 -11.47 -31.13 13.98
C ASN A 470 -10.71 -30.86 12.66
N PRO A 471 -9.38 -30.80 12.66
CA PRO A 471 -8.58 -30.58 11.43
C PRO A 471 -8.86 -31.60 10.33
N ASP A 472 -9.18 -32.86 10.67
CA ASP A 472 -9.49 -33.92 9.71
C ASP A 472 -10.78 -33.65 8.92
N THR A 473 -11.63 -32.74 9.38
CA THR A 473 -12.83 -32.29 8.66
C THR A 473 -12.55 -31.17 7.66
N LEU A 474 -11.34 -30.60 7.67
CA LEU A 474 -10.94 -29.59 6.70
C LEU A 474 -10.71 -30.25 5.35
N VAL A 475 -11.62 -29.98 4.42
CA VAL A 475 -11.54 -30.56 3.07
C VAL A 475 -10.51 -29.79 2.27
N ARG A 476 -9.45 -30.50 1.85
CA ARG A 476 -8.48 -29.99 0.87
C ARG A 476 -9.15 -29.84 -0.49
N LYS A 477 -9.27 -28.62 -0.95
CA LYS A 477 -9.67 -28.31 -2.32
C LYS A 477 -8.58 -27.44 -2.92
N PRO A 478 -7.73 -28.00 -3.83
CA PRO A 478 -6.79 -27.16 -4.56
C PRO A 478 -7.51 -25.99 -5.20
N ASP A 479 -6.92 -24.82 -5.12
CA ASP A 479 -7.50 -23.65 -5.75
C ASP A 479 -7.53 -23.83 -7.28
N GLN A 480 -8.74 -23.81 -7.85
CA GLN A 480 -8.97 -24.01 -9.29
C GLN A 480 -8.31 -22.93 -10.17
N TRP A 481 -7.94 -21.78 -9.58
CA TRP A 481 -7.31 -20.66 -10.29
C TRP A 481 -5.78 -20.77 -10.30
N GLN A 482 -5.20 -21.76 -9.57
CA GLN A 482 -3.77 -21.99 -9.60
C GLN A 482 -3.36 -22.74 -10.88
N PRO A 483 -2.25 -22.34 -11.53
CA PRO A 483 -1.71 -23.08 -12.66
C PRO A 483 -1.33 -24.52 -12.24
N PRO A 484 -1.46 -25.52 -13.14
CA PRO A 484 -1.15 -26.92 -12.82
C PRO A 484 0.27 -27.14 -12.27
N TYR A 485 1.25 -26.34 -12.73
CA TYR A 485 2.63 -26.46 -12.23
C TYR A 485 2.80 -25.97 -10.79
N ILE A 486 1.96 -25.04 -10.33
CA ILE A 486 1.91 -24.58 -8.93
C ILE A 486 1.25 -25.63 -8.04
N LEU A 487 0.13 -26.21 -8.49
CA LEU A 487 -0.51 -27.32 -7.78
C LEU A 487 0.47 -28.48 -7.58
N LYS A 488 1.17 -28.88 -8.64
CA LYS A 488 2.21 -29.91 -8.57
C LYS A 488 3.34 -29.54 -7.58
N ARG A 489 3.70 -28.25 -7.50
CA ARG A 489 4.77 -27.79 -6.63
C ARG A 489 4.43 -27.86 -5.14
N TYR A 490 3.21 -27.48 -4.76
CA TYR A 490 2.84 -27.32 -3.35
C TYR A 490 1.88 -28.38 -2.82
N PHE A 491 1.05 -28.99 -3.66
CA PHE A 491 0.10 -30.03 -3.25
C PHE A 491 0.63 -31.44 -3.41
N ASP A 492 1.38 -31.74 -4.48
CA ASP A 492 1.88 -33.11 -4.73
C ASP A 492 3.00 -33.52 -3.75
N GLN A 493 3.55 -32.57 -2.98
CA GLN A 493 4.49 -32.88 -1.88
C GLN A 493 3.78 -33.45 -0.64
N ASP A 494 2.45 -33.48 -0.65
CA ASP A 494 1.63 -33.95 0.46
C ASP A 494 1.13 -35.41 0.30
N ASN A 495 1.42 -36.08 -0.83
CA ASN A 495 1.06 -37.49 -1.09
C ASN A 495 2.22 -38.45 -0.85
#